data_7e307ee7e02a3992f62a974e7bb556ba
#
_entry.id   7e307ee7e02a3992f62a974e7bb556ba
#
_cell.length_a   1.000
_cell.length_b   1.000
_cell.length_c   1.000
_cell.angle_alpha   90.00
_cell.angle_beta   90.00
_cell.angle_gamma   90.00
#
_symmetry.space_group_name_H-M   'P 1'
#
loop_
_entity.id
_entity.type
_entity.pdbx_description
1 polymer ?
#
loop_
_entity_poly.entity_id
_entity_poly.type
_entity_poly.pdbx_seq_one_letter_code
_entity_poly.pdbx_strand_id
1 'polypeptide(L)'
;SLLGADGQRVTSEDQRGKLTLYSFSYLDCTDACPQSLDDIARVRQAVGEALPADTPLTFVTISLDPARDTTARLAEMPPEARGQSATDPAWLLLTGDPMRTRYTVGGGFGVYYSEPKEPTDGSPGRVTFDPRYVLVDGLGIMRAEYRTGTPDPDLIARDVNLLVEEAANSEGIARLGYEAAHLFLCYPR
;
A
#
# COMPACT_ATOMS: atom_id res chain seq x y z
N SER A 1 1.25 3.73 14.35
CA SER A 1 1.03 4.94 13.54
C SER A 1 2.33 5.39 12.90
N LEU A 2 2.25 5.85 11.68
CA LEU A 2 3.32 6.46 10.88
C LEU A 2 3.01 7.95 10.65
N LEU A 3 3.87 8.65 9.92
CA LEU A 3 3.76 10.07 9.64
C LEU A 3 3.67 10.29 8.13
N GLY A 4 2.76 11.14 7.68
CA GLY A 4 2.71 11.65 6.31
C GLY A 4 3.76 12.75 6.05
N ALA A 5 3.85 13.20 4.80
CA ALA A 5 4.74 14.29 4.39
C ALA A 5 4.43 15.62 5.10
N ASP A 6 3.19 15.83 5.52
CA ASP A 6 2.72 16.98 6.30
C ASP A 6 2.99 16.86 7.81
N GLY A 7 3.65 15.78 8.24
CA GLY A 7 3.89 15.45 9.63
C GLY A 7 2.68 14.96 10.41
N GLN A 8 1.51 14.84 9.76
CA GLN A 8 0.32 14.31 10.40
C GLN A 8 0.45 12.80 10.63
N ARG A 9 -0.11 12.37 11.75
CA ARG A 9 -0.12 10.96 12.12
C ARG A 9 -1.17 10.20 11.30
N VAL A 10 -0.75 9.09 10.70
CA VAL A 10 -1.61 8.16 9.96
C VAL A 10 -1.62 6.81 10.67
N THR A 11 -2.79 6.25 10.85
CA THR A 11 -3.03 4.97 11.52
C THR A 11 -3.82 4.02 10.62
N SER A 12 -3.91 2.75 10.98
CA SER A 12 -4.80 1.79 10.32
C SER A 12 -6.28 2.17 10.46
N GLU A 13 -6.64 2.87 11.56
CA GLU A 13 -8.02 3.31 11.77
C GLU A 13 -8.45 4.39 10.77
N ASP A 14 -7.53 5.24 10.31
CA ASP A 14 -7.81 6.27 9.29
C ASP A 14 -8.12 5.66 7.91
N GLN A 15 -7.79 4.38 7.72
CA GLN A 15 -8.07 3.62 6.51
C GLN A 15 -9.34 2.75 6.64
N ARG A 16 -10.02 2.75 7.80
CA ARG A 16 -11.28 2.02 7.96
C ARG A 16 -12.35 2.52 7.00
N GLY A 17 -13.12 1.59 6.44
CA GLY A 17 -14.15 1.88 5.45
C GLY A 17 -13.62 2.14 4.03
N LYS A 18 -12.30 2.07 3.80
CA LYS A 18 -11.67 2.26 2.49
C LYS A 18 -10.93 1.00 2.07
N LEU A 19 -10.90 0.74 0.76
CA LEU A 19 -9.94 -0.20 0.20
C LEU A 19 -8.57 0.47 0.15
N THR A 20 -7.52 -0.23 0.57
CA THR A 20 -6.17 0.32 0.61
C THR A 20 -5.19 -0.63 -0.04
N LEU A 21 -4.45 -0.15 -1.05
CA LEU A 21 -3.34 -0.88 -1.64
C LEU A 21 -2.03 -0.38 -1.05
N TYR A 22 -1.41 -1.20 -0.22
CA TYR A 22 -0.11 -0.92 0.39
C TYR A 22 1.03 -1.34 -0.52
N SER A 23 2.11 -0.56 -0.50
CA SER A 23 3.39 -0.84 -1.15
C SER A 23 4.54 -0.41 -0.24
N PHE A 24 5.76 -0.86 -0.56
CA PHE A 24 6.94 -0.66 0.28
C PHE A 24 8.11 -0.24 -0.60
N SER A 25 8.75 0.89 -0.28
CA SER A 25 9.88 1.43 -1.03
C SER A 25 10.65 2.43 -0.15
N TYR A 26 11.58 3.20 -0.72
CA TYR A 26 12.26 4.32 -0.06
C TYR A 26 12.70 5.34 -1.12
N LEU A 27 12.94 6.60 -0.71
CA LEU A 27 13.19 7.70 -1.64
C LEU A 27 14.39 7.47 -2.56
N ASP A 28 15.46 6.90 -2.01
CA ASP A 28 16.70 6.64 -2.77
C ASP A 28 16.70 5.25 -3.45
N CYS A 29 15.50 4.64 -3.63
CA CYS A 29 15.33 3.38 -4.35
C CYS A 29 15.35 3.63 -5.86
N THR A 30 16.55 3.84 -6.39
CA THR A 30 16.82 4.07 -7.81
C THR A 30 17.45 2.82 -8.45
N ASP A 31 18.39 2.93 -9.32
CA ASP A 31 19.04 1.87 -10.08
C ASP A 31 19.01 0.46 -9.45
N ALA A 32 18.49 -0.51 -10.19
CA ALA A 32 18.29 -1.89 -9.73
C ALA A 32 17.38 -2.03 -8.47
N CYS A 33 16.53 -1.04 -8.20
CA CYS A 33 15.51 -1.12 -7.17
C CYS A 33 14.41 -2.10 -7.60
N PRO A 34 14.00 -3.04 -6.73
CA PRO A 34 12.98 -4.03 -7.10
C PRO A 34 11.57 -3.41 -7.18
N GLN A 35 11.35 -2.23 -6.60
CA GLN A 35 10.07 -1.51 -6.58
C GLN A 35 10.35 -0.03 -6.26
N SER A 36 10.65 0.76 -7.30
CA SER A 36 10.89 2.20 -7.15
C SER A 36 9.58 2.98 -6.95
N LEU A 37 9.67 4.23 -6.51
CA LEU A 37 8.50 5.10 -6.42
C LEU A 37 7.89 5.39 -7.80
N ASP A 38 8.70 5.42 -8.86
CA ASP A 38 8.23 5.57 -10.25
C ASP A 38 7.44 4.33 -10.71
N ASP A 39 7.88 3.11 -10.31
CA ASP A 39 7.12 1.89 -10.58
C ASP A 39 5.77 1.92 -9.86
N ILE A 40 5.76 2.34 -8.59
CA ILE A 40 4.54 2.47 -7.80
C ILE A 40 3.59 3.51 -8.42
N ALA A 41 4.12 4.65 -8.88
CA ALA A 41 3.33 5.68 -9.55
C ALA A 41 2.68 5.15 -10.83
N ARG A 42 3.43 4.37 -11.65
CA ARG A 42 2.88 3.73 -12.87
C ARG A 42 1.80 2.70 -12.55
N VAL A 43 2.01 1.86 -11.54
CA VAL A 43 1.00 0.88 -11.10
C VAL A 43 -0.25 1.61 -10.60
N ARG A 44 -0.10 2.65 -9.79
CA ARG A 44 -1.21 3.47 -9.30
C ARG A 44 -2.03 4.07 -10.44
N GLN A 45 -1.35 4.66 -11.42
CA GLN A 45 -2.01 5.25 -12.59
C GLN A 45 -2.78 4.16 -13.37
N ALA A 46 -2.12 3.06 -13.71
CA ALA A 46 -2.74 1.99 -14.50
C ALA A 46 -3.94 1.33 -13.79
N VAL A 47 -3.84 1.11 -12.47
CA VAL A 47 -4.97 0.61 -11.67
C VAL A 47 -6.09 1.64 -11.61
N GLY A 48 -5.78 2.93 -11.46
CA GLY A 48 -6.78 4.01 -11.47
C GLY A 48 -7.52 4.11 -12.81
N GLU A 49 -6.82 3.92 -13.94
CA GLU A 49 -7.42 3.89 -15.27
C GLU A 49 -8.32 2.66 -15.52
N ALA A 50 -8.01 1.53 -14.88
CA ALA A 50 -8.77 0.28 -15.00
C ALA A 50 -9.99 0.22 -14.07
N LEU A 51 -10.14 1.16 -13.12
CA LEU A 51 -11.22 1.20 -12.15
C LEU A 51 -12.26 2.31 -12.50
N PRO A 52 -13.54 2.14 -12.10
CA PRO A 52 -14.48 3.24 -12.10
C PRO A 52 -13.96 4.45 -11.30
N ALA A 53 -14.22 5.66 -11.79
CA ALA A 53 -13.66 6.91 -11.24
C ALA A 53 -14.02 7.18 -9.77
N ASP A 54 -15.11 6.61 -9.27
CA ASP A 54 -15.62 6.74 -7.91
C ASP A 54 -15.22 5.58 -6.99
N THR A 55 -14.35 4.67 -7.45
CA THR A 55 -13.88 3.54 -6.63
C THR A 55 -13.10 4.04 -5.40
N PRO A 56 -13.50 3.66 -4.17
CA PRO A 56 -12.89 4.17 -2.95
C PRO A 56 -11.56 3.45 -2.64
N LEU A 57 -10.55 3.63 -3.48
CA LEU A 57 -9.23 3.04 -3.32
C LEU A 57 -8.21 4.11 -2.90
N THR A 58 -7.46 3.82 -1.84
CA THR A 58 -6.31 4.62 -1.39
C THR A 58 -5.02 3.83 -1.61
N PHE A 59 -3.99 4.48 -2.14
CA PHE A 59 -2.64 3.92 -2.21
C PHE A 59 -1.82 4.40 -1.01
N VAL A 60 -1.11 3.49 -0.37
CA VAL A 60 -0.22 3.81 0.77
C VAL A 60 1.14 3.17 0.52
N THR A 61 2.18 4.00 0.45
CA THR A 61 3.57 3.51 0.40
C THR A 61 4.24 3.78 1.74
N ILE A 62 4.82 2.75 2.34
CA ILE A 62 5.56 2.86 3.61
C ILE A 62 7.05 2.84 3.30
N SER A 63 7.79 3.86 3.77
CA SER A 63 9.23 3.90 3.63
C SER A 63 9.90 2.77 4.39
N LEU A 64 10.87 2.12 3.72
CA LEU A 64 11.76 1.10 4.29
C LEU A 64 13.06 1.70 4.86
N ASP A 65 13.24 3.01 4.69
CA ASP A 65 14.41 3.75 5.20
C ASP A 65 13.99 5.02 5.96
N PRO A 66 13.20 4.87 7.02
CA PRO A 66 12.64 6.02 7.74
C PRO A 66 13.70 6.90 8.42
N ALA A 67 14.92 6.40 8.58
CA ALA A 67 16.02 7.20 9.14
C ALA A 67 16.46 8.31 8.17
N ARG A 68 16.45 8.03 6.86
CA ARG A 68 16.75 9.01 5.79
C ARG A 68 15.50 9.65 5.23
N ASP A 69 14.41 8.92 5.10
CA ASP A 69 13.13 9.38 4.55
C ASP A 69 12.31 10.11 5.62
N THR A 70 12.82 11.27 6.04
CA THR A 70 12.12 12.12 7.01
C THR A 70 10.88 12.79 6.40
N THR A 71 9.96 13.27 7.24
CA THR A 71 8.79 14.03 6.77
C THR A 71 9.18 15.24 5.93
N ALA A 72 10.32 15.91 6.25
CA ALA A 72 10.86 17.01 5.47
C ALA A 72 11.26 16.55 4.05
N ARG A 73 11.97 15.44 3.91
CA ARG A 73 12.32 14.89 2.58
C ARG A 73 11.08 14.45 1.80
N LEU A 74 10.09 13.85 2.46
CA LEU A 74 8.82 13.52 1.81
C LEU A 74 8.09 14.78 1.32
N ALA A 75 8.16 15.89 2.06
CA ALA A 75 7.53 17.15 1.69
C ALA A 75 8.22 17.84 0.48
N GLU A 76 9.47 17.53 0.20
CA GLU A 76 10.21 18.02 -0.98
C GLU A 76 9.79 17.33 -2.29
N MET A 77 9.13 16.18 -2.20
CA MET A 77 8.65 15.48 -3.40
C MET A 77 7.58 16.29 -4.14
N PRO A 78 7.48 16.15 -5.47
CA PRO A 78 6.44 16.81 -6.25
C PRO A 78 5.02 16.45 -5.73
N PRO A 79 4.04 17.37 -5.79
CA PRO A 79 2.67 17.13 -5.30
C PRO A 79 2.02 15.88 -5.89
N GLU A 80 2.23 15.61 -7.18
CA GLU A 80 1.76 14.42 -7.88
C GLU A 80 2.37 13.12 -7.34
N ALA A 81 3.63 13.16 -6.91
CA ALA A 81 4.32 12.04 -6.26
C ALA A 81 3.88 11.84 -4.79
N ARG A 82 3.14 12.82 -4.22
CA ARG A 82 2.55 12.77 -2.88
C ARG A 82 1.04 12.49 -2.90
N GLY A 83 0.48 12.17 -4.08
CA GLY A 83 -0.94 11.87 -4.23
C GLY A 83 -1.88 13.07 -4.12
N GLN A 84 -1.38 14.28 -4.30
CA GLN A 84 -2.17 15.51 -4.27
C GLN A 84 -2.78 15.88 -5.64
N SER A 85 -2.94 14.90 -6.53
CA SER A 85 -3.68 15.11 -7.78
C SER A 85 -5.19 14.96 -7.53
N ALA A 86 -5.97 15.91 -8.02
CA ALA A 86 -7.43 15.88 -7.86
C ALA A 86 -8.13 14.80 -8.71
N THR A 87 -7.41 14.16 -9.64
CA THR A 87 -7.96 13.22 -10.62
C THR A 87 -7.54 11.77 -10.42
N ASP A 88 -6.53 11.53 -9.58
CA ASP A 88 -5.98 10.19 -9.34
C ASP A 88 -6.40 9.64 -7.96
N PRO A 89 -6.43 8.32 -7.76
CA PRO A 89 -6.60 7.74 -6.44
C PRO A 89 -5.61 8.33 -5.43
N ALA A 90 -6.07 8.64 -4.23
CA ALA A 90 -5.24 9.22 -3.19
C ALA A 90 -4.01 8.35 -2.93
N TRP A 91 -2.83 8.97 -2.87
CA TRP A 91 -1.57 8.30 -2.54
C TRP A 91 -0.93 8.92 -1.31
N LEU A 92 -0.69 8.12 -0.29
CA LEU A 92 -0.04 8.51 0.95
C LEU A 92 1.35 7.89 1.01
N LEU A 93 2.37 8.73 1.12
CA LEU A 93 3.73 8.29 1.38
C LEU A 93 4.03 8.48 2.87
N LEU A 94 4.33 7.38 3.56
CA LEU A 94 4.46 7.33 5.02
C LEU A 94 5.88 6.99 5.46
N THR A 95 6.30 7.64 6.52
CA THR A 95 7.55 7.37 7.23
C THR A 95 7.30 7.33 8.74
N GLY A 96 8.33 7.19 9.57
CA GLY A 96 8.17 7.22 11.03
C GLY A 96 9.42 6.85 11.80
N ASP A 97 9.23 6.48 13.05
CA ASP A 97 10.30 5.91 13.86
C ASP A 97 10.78 4.57 13.27
N PRO A 98 12.12 4.33 13.12
CA PRO A 98 12.64 3.14 12.48
C PRO A 98 12.17 1.82 13.11
N MET A 99 12.12 1.73 14.43
CA MET A 99 11.68 0.54 15.15
C MET A 99 10.20 0.27 14.91
N ARG A 100 9.38 1.33 14.99
CA ARG A 100 7.94 1.26 14.75
C ARG A 100 7.63 0.88 13.29
N THR A 101 8.37 1.45 12.35
CA THR A 101 8.24 1.11 10.93
C THR A 101 8.56 -0.36 10.71
N ARG A 102 9.65 -0.86 11.28
CA ARG A 102 10.01 -2.28 11.20
C ARG A 102 8.95 -3.21 11.77
N TYR A 103 8.34 -2.86 12.91
CA TYR A 103 7.23 -3.63 13.46
C TYR A 103 5.98 -3.57 12.57
N THR A 104 5.66 -2.42 12.01
CA THR A 104 4.50 -2.27 11.11
C THR A 104 4.71 -3.07 9.84
N VAL A 105 5.85 -2.94 9.19
CA VAL A 105 6.15 -3.57 7.90
C VAL A 105 6.41 -5.07 8.06
N GLY A 106 7.29 -5.47 8.99
CA GLY A 106 7.62 -6.87 9.24
C GLY A 106 6.50 -7.62 9.95
N GLY A 107 6.01 -7.10 11.07
CA GLY A 107 4.99 -7.74 11.88
C GLY A 107 3.58 -7.64 11.31
N GLY A 108 3.25 -6.50 10.68
CA GLY A 108 1.93 -6.26 10.10
C GLY A 108 1.75 -6.86 8.72
N PHE A 109 2.72 -6.71 7.83
CA PHE A 109 2.63 -7.11 6.42
C PHE A 109 3.53 -8.29 6.04
N GLY A 110 4.36 -8.80 6.96
CA GLY A 110 5.30 -9.87 6.67
C GLY A 110 6.39 -9.48 5.67
N VAL A 111 6.68 -8.19 5.51
CA VAL A 111 7.72 -7.69 4.62
C VAL A 111 9.02 -7.52 5.40
N TYR A 112 9.99 -8.37 5.10
CA TYR A 112 11.31 -8.31 5.70
C TYR A 112 12.26 -7.54 4.79
N TYR A 113 13.06 -6.66 5.39
CA TYR A 113 14.02 -5.84 4.67
C TYR A 113 15.32 -5.66 5.49
N SER A 114 16.44 -5.46 4.78
CA SER A 114 17.73 -5.24 5.40
C SER A 114 17.85 -3.82 5.97
N GLU A 115 18.81 -3.63 6.89
CA GLU A 115 19.31 -2.27 7.14
C GLU A 115 20.00 -1.72 5.88
N PRO A 116 19.98 -0.39 5.65
CA PRO A 116 20.73 0.22 4.57
C PRO A 116 22.23 -0.13 4.71
N LYS A 117 22.78 -0.70 3.66
CA LYS A 117 24.24 -0.94 3.60
C LYS A 117 24.86 0.25 2.87
N GLU A 118 25.63 1.06 3.60
CA GLU A 118 26.33 2.17 2.99
C GLU A 118 27.52 1.66 2.15
N PRO A 119 27.55 1.97 0.86
CA PRO A 119 28.68 1.66 0.01
C PRO A 119 29.91 2.49 0.39
N THR A 120 31.10 1.96 0.09
CA THR A 120 32.37 2.64 0.37
C THR A 120 32.63 3.85 -0.54
N ASP A 121 31.82 4.04 -1.57
CA ASP A 121 31.94 5.13 -2.57
C ASP A 121 31.12 6.39 -2.20
N GLY A 122 30.47 6.40 -1.02
CA GLY A 122 29.69 7.53 -0.54
C GLY A 122 28.28 7.64 -1.18
N SER A 123 27.87 6.66 -1.98
CA SER A 123 26.49 6.62 -2.49
C SER A 123 25.49 6.24 -1.36
N PRO A 124 24.19 6.57 -1.51
CA PRO A 124 23.20 6.20 -0.53
C PRO A 124 23.14 4.69 -0.32
N GLY A 125 23.09 4.26 0.95
CA GLY A 125 22.99 2.86 1.31
C GLY A 125 21.73 2.21 0.74
N ARG A 126 21.85 0.96 0.28
CA ARG A 126 20.72 0.22 -0.32
C ARG A 126 20.03 -0.65 0.70
N VAL A 127 18.70 -0.63 0.67
CA VAL A 127 17.82 -1.57 1.37
C VAL A 127 17.50 -2.73 0.44
N THR A 128 17.71 -3.96 0.90
CA THR A 128 17.29 -5.17 0.18
C THR A 128 15.93 -5.61 0.73
N PHE A 129 14.97 -5.85 -0.15
CA PHE A 129 13.62 -6.30 0.21
C PHE A 129 12.97 -7.05 -0.95
N ASP A 130 11.95 -7.84 -0.66
CA ASP A 130 11.11 -8.48 -1.66
C ASP A 130 9.93 -7.55 -2.02
N PRO A 131 9.81 -7.13 -3.29
CA PRO A 131 8.76 -6.20 -3.71
C PRO A 131 7.39 -6.85 -3.58
N ARG A 132 6.41 -6.08 -3.09
CA ARG A 132 5.01 -6.52 -3.03
C ARG A 132 4.03 -5.39 -2.89
N TYR A 133 2.79 -5.69 -3.26
CA TYR A 133 1.61 -4.90 -2.91
C TYR A 133 0.67 -5.75 -2.07
N VAL A 134 -0.04 -5.11 -1.14
CA VAL A 134 -1.00 -5.77 -0.26
C VAL A 134 -2.32 -5.02 -0.30
N LEU A 135 -3.37 -5.67 -0.77
CA LEU A 135 -4.73 -5.14 -0.80
C LEU A 135 -5.41 -5.44 0.54
N VAL A 136 -5.88 -4.39 1.21
CA VAL A 136 -6.55 -4.44 2.51
C VAL A 136 -7.96 -3.87 2.36
N ASP A 137 -8.96 -4.53 2.91
CA ASP A 137 -10.35 -4.07 2.87
C ASP A 137 -10.68 -3.04 3.97
N GLY A 138 -11.90 -2.50 3.92
CA GLY A 138 -12.38 -1.51 4.88
C GLY A 138 -12.48 -2.00 6.33
N LEU A 139 -12.39 -3.31 6.56
CA LEU A 139 -12.33 -3.92 7.89
C LEU A 139 -10.87 -4.10 8.37
N GLY A 140 -9.89 -3.75 7.55
CA GLY A 140 -8.48 -3.92 7.85
C GLY A 140 -7.97 -5.35 7.65
N ILE A 141 -8.66 -6.16 6.85
CA ILE A 141 -8.29 -7.53 6.54
C ILE A 141 -7.49 -7.55 5.23
N MET A 142 -6.33 -8.21 5.23
CA MET A 142 -5.56 -8.45 4.01
C MET A 142 -6.31 -9.43 3.10
N ARG A 143 -6.61 -9.01 1.87
CA ARG A 143 -7.43 -9.75 0.91
C ARG A 143 -6.60 -10.33 -0.25
N ALA A 144 -5.56 -9.64 -0.66
CA ALA A 144 -4.65 -10.10 -1.70
C ALA A 144 -3.23 -9.61 -1.45
N GLU A 145 -2.25 -10.38 -1.97
CA GLU A 145 -0.83 -10.04 -1.94
C GLU A 145 -0.23 -10.31 -3.33
N TYR A 146 0.39 -9.27 -3.92
CA TYR A 146 1.05 -9.34 -5.22
C TYR A 146 2.56 -9.24 -5.01
N ARG A 147 3.27 -10.36 -5.12
CA ARG A 147 4.71 -10.47 -4.82
C ARG A 147 5.57 -10.13 -6.02
N THR A 148 5.47 -8.88 -6.47
CA THR A 148 6.24 -8.34 -7.60
C THR A 148 6.28 -6.82 -7.50
N GLY A 149 7.30 -6.17 -8.08
CA GLY A 149 7.38 -4.71 -8.21
C GLY A 149 6.48 -4.13 -9.29
N THR A 150 6.05 -4.98 -10.24
CA THR A 150 5.22 -4.59 -11.39
C THR A 150 4.06 -5.58 -11.57
N PRO A 151 3.05 -5.54 -10.67
CA PRO A 151 1.87 -6.40 -10.78
C PRO A 151 1.04 -6.03 -12.00
N ASP A 152 0.27 -6.99 -12.50
CA ASP A 152 -0.74 -6.75 -13.52
C ASP A 152 -1.86 -5.83 -12.95
N PRO A 153 -2.05 -4.61 -13.50
CA PRO A 153 -3.06 -3.68 -13.00
C PRO A 153 -4.49 -4.20 -13.18
N ASP A 154 -4.77 -4.97 -14.22
CA ASP A 154 -6.09 -5.56 -14.45
C ASP A 154 -6.44 -6.59 -13.38
N LEU A 155 -5.45 -7.34 -12.89
CA LEU A 155 -5.63 -8.27 -11.79
C LEU A 155 -5.99 -7.54 -10.50
N ILE A 156 -5.29 -6.44 -10.18
CA ILE A 156 -5.60 -5.61 -9.01
C ILE A 156 -7.00 -5.01 -9.15
N ALA A 157 -7.33 -4.43 -10.31
CA ALA A 157 -8.63 -3.81 -10.57
C ALA A 157 -9.77 -4.84 -10.43
N ARG A 158 -9.59 -6.07 -10.92
CA ARG A 158 -10.54 -7.16 -10.73
C ARG A 158 -10.77 -7.45 -9.25
N ASP A 159 -9.70 -7.60 -8.48
CA ASP A 159 -9.79 -7.93 -7.05
C ASP A 159 -10.43 -6.79 -6.25
N VAL A 160 -10.14 -5.53 -6.60
CA VAL A 160 -10.79 -4.33 -6.03
C VAL A 160 -12.29 -4.34 -6.33
N ASN A 161 -12.69 -4.57 -7.59
CA ASN A 161 -14.11 -4.62 -7.98
C ASN A 161 -14.87 -5.71 -7.24
N LEU A 162 -14.28 -6.90 -7.06
CA LEU A 162 -14.87 -7.98 -6.28
C LEU A 162 -15.12 -7.57 -4.82
N LEU A 163 -14.19 -6.83 -4.21
CA LEU A 163 -14.36 -6.33 -2.83
C LEU A 163 -15.41 -5.22 -2.73
N VAL A 164 -15.54 -4.36 -3.74
CA VAL A 164 -16.60 -3.35 -3.82
C VAL A 164 -17.97 -4.04 -3.92
N GLU A 165 -18.11 -5.05 -4.77
CA GLU A 165 -19.33 -5.85 -4.91
C GLU A 165 -19.66 -6.60 -3.61
N GLU A 166 -18.67 -7.21 -2.96
CA GLU A 166 -18.84 -7.88 -1.67
C GLU A 166 -19.35 -6.91 -0.59
N ALA A 167 -18.77 -5.72 -0.50
CA ALA A 167 -19.21 -4.69 0.44
C ALA A 167 -20.66 -4.26 0.17
N ALA A 168 -21.02 -4.00 -1.08
CA ALA A 168 -22.37 -3.63 -1.47
C ALA A 168 -23.40 -4.74 -1.16
N ASN A 169 -23.02 -6.01 -1.34
CA ASN A 169 -23.90 -7.16 -1.06
C ASN A 169 -23.97 -7.54 0.43
N SER A 170 -23.06 -7.02 1.27
CA SER A 170 -23.02 -7.30 2.71
C SER A 170 -23.90 -6.37 3.55
N GLU A 171 -24.60 -5.41 2.93
CA GLU A 171 -25.54 -4.54 3.61
C GLU A 171 -26.97 -5.13 3.59
N GLY A 172 -27.62 -5.17 4.77
CA GLY A 172 -29.03 -5.60 4.90
C GLY A 172 -29.25 -7.11 4.90
N ILE A 173 -30.36 -7.56 4.27
CA ILE A 173 -30.78 -9.00 4.23
C ILE A 173 -29.76 -9.85 3.43
N ALA A 174 -29.07 -9.27 2.48
CA ALA A 174 -28.01 -9.93 1.71
C ALA A 174 -26.86 -10.42 2.61
N ARG A 175 -26.54 -9.70 3.69
CA ARG A 175 -25.55 -10.09 4.69
C ARG A 175 -25.82 -11.46 5.31
N LEU A 176 -27.08 -11.74 5.69
CA LEU A 176 -27.46 -13.04 6.28
C LEU A 176 -27.30 -14.19 5.28
N GLY A 177 -27.64 -13.95 4.01
CA GLY A 177 -27.46 -14.94 2.94
C GLY A 177 -25.99 -15.23 2.63
N TYR A 178 -25.15 -14.19 2.64
CA TYR A 178 -23.72 -14.31 2.36
C TYR A 178 -22.96 -15.00 3.51
N GLU A 179 -23.23 -14.63 4.77
CA GLU A 179 -22.66 -15.30 5.95
C GLU A 179 -23.07 -16.78 6.02
N ALA A 180 -24.31 -17.10 5.67
CA ALA A 180 -24.77 -18.49 5.58
C ALA A 180 -24.05 -19.26 4.45
N ALA A 181 -23.88 -18.69 3.27
CA ALA A 181 -23.18 -19.32 2.16
C ALA A 181 -21.71 -19.58 2.48
N HIS A 182 -21.02 -18.63 3.13
CA HIS A 182 -19.63 -18.80 3.58
C HIS A 182 -19.47 -19.91 4.63
N LEU A 183 -20.39 -20.02 5.56
CA LEU A 183 -20.39 -21.08 6.57
C LEU A 183 -20.53 -22.49 5.95
N PHE A 184 -21.25 -22.59 4.83
CA PHE A 184 -21.46 -23.90 4.15
C PHE A 184 -20.42 -24.24 3.09
N LEU A 185 -19.73 -23.24 2.50
CA LEU A 185 -18.80 -23.44 1.38
C LEU A 185 -17.32 -23.47 1.78
N CYS A 186 -16.95 -22.90 2.93
CA CYS A 186 -15.57 -22.76 3.36
C CYS A 186 -15.09 -23.76 4.43
N TYR A 187 -15.91 -24.70 4.87
CA TYR A 187 -15.45 -25.80 5.70
C TYR A 187 -15.10 -27.01 4.83
N PRO A 188 -13.80 -27.38 4.68
CA PRO A 188 -13.44 -28.65 4.10
C PRO A 188 -13.91 -29.76 5.06
N ARG A 189 -14.65 -30.71 4.52
CA ARG A 189 -14.96 -31.97 5.20
C ARG A 189 -13.75 -32.87 5.23
#